data_51c7767b72f485e6198ed3ad8094544d
#
_entry.id   51c7767b72f485e6198ed3ad8094544d
#
_cell.length_a   1.000
_cell.length_b   1.000
_cell.length_c   1.000
_cell.angle_alpha   90.00
_cell.angle_beta   90.00
_cell.angle_gamma   90.00
#
_symmetry.space_group_name_H-M   'P 1'
#
loop_
_entity.id
_entity.type
_entity.pdbx_description
1 polymer ?
#
loop_
_entity_poly.entity_id
_entity_poly.type
_entity_poly.pdbx_seq_one_letter_code
_entity_poly.pdbx_strand_id
1 'polypeptide(L)'
;MTEDRVVAVLVTPSVADAAPAGVDEARFLTALAEDTYELVAGLDFVSPVVVTSVPGMEEIVWPGTPVVEIPDLSGSALIEAAFAALPYGRQAVLLSADAPDLPPLLIGKLFRELGRARIAVCPDTGGGTVAFAAHLPYPDWAAVGFDDLDPVKTLRASAPGSRMVARGPGWHRLRAPDDIRLLDPGLEGWDNTRALLSS
;
A
#
# COMPACT_ATOMS: atom_id res chain seq x y z
N MET A 1 -16.92 -12.60 -8.87
CA MET A 1 -16.00 -13.31 -7.95
C MET A 1 -14.74 -12.48 -7.58
N THR A 2 -14.65 -11.25 -8.03
CA THR A 2 -13.56 -10.29 -7.64
C THR A 2 -13.77 -9.67 -6.26
N GLU A 3 -15.01 -9.64 -5.75
CA GLU A 3 -15.35 -9.04 -4.44
C GLU A 3 -14.70 -9.72 -3.23
N ASP A 4 -14.16 -10.94 -3.38
CA ASP A 4 -13.47 -11.64 -2.30
C ASP A 4 -12.05 -11.08 -2.02
N ARG A 5 -11.43 -10.40 -3.00
CA ARG A 5 -10.08 -9.84 -2.90
C ARG A 5 -10.08 -8.34 -3.17
N VAL A 6 -9.61 -7.60 -2.20
CA VAL A 6 -9.52 -6.14 -2.26
C VAL A 6 -8.05 -5.72 -2.22
N VAL A 7 -7.69 -4.73 -3.02
CA VAL A 7 -6.43 -4.00 -2.84
C VAL A 7 -6.78 -2.55 -2.53
N ALA A 8 -6.43 -2.13 -1.33
CA ALA A 8 -6.61 -0.77 -0.86
C ALA A 8 -5.31 0.01 -1.02
N VAL A 9 -5.33 1.06 -1.81
CA VAL A 9 -4.25 2.04 -1.89
C VAL A 9 -4.40 3.02 -0.74
N LEU A 10 -3.43 3.03 0.17
CA LEU A 10 -3.41 3.91 1.32
C LEU A 10 -2.70 5.22 0.99
N VAL A 11 -3.42 6.32 1.05
CA VAL A 11 -2.91 7.66 0.81
C VAL A 11 -2.95 8.47 2.09
N THR A 12 -1.77 8.82 2.61
CA THR A 12 -1.58 9.66 3.80
C THR A 12 -0.73 10.88 3.45
N PRO A 13 -0.74 11.95 4.26
CA PRO A 13 0.10 13.12 4.00
C PRO A 13 1.60 12.79 3.83
N SER A 14 2.10 11.77 4.53
CA SER A 14 3.51 11.36 4.47
C SER A 14 3.95 10.82 3.10
N VAL A 15 3.02 10.50 2.20
CA VAL A 15 3.33 10.14 0.79
C VAL A 15 4.07 11.29 0.08
N ALA A 16 3.84 12.54 0.51
CA ALA A 16 4.52 13.72 -0.05
C ALA A 16 5.96 13.91 0.46
N ASP A 17 6.40 13.22 1.51
CA ASP A 17 7.70 13.46 2.17
C ASP A 17 8.91 13.24 1.24
N ALA A 18 8.73 12.46 0.18
CA ALA A 18 9.75 12.21 -0.84
C ALA A 18 9.77 13.24 -1.98
N ALA A 19 8.95 14.31 -1.92
CA ALA A 19 8.92 15.32 -2.98
C ALA A 19 10.29 15.97 -3.15
N PRO A 20 10.87 15.97 -4.36
CA PRO A 20 12.14 16.64 -4.62
C PRO A 20 12.03 18.15 -4.46
N ALA A 21 13.15 18.80 -4.17
CA ALA A 21 13.19 20.25 -4.09
C ALA A 21 12.69 20.92 -5.39
N GLY A 22 11.72 21.82 -5.25
CA GLY A 22 11.10 22.53 -6.37
C GLY A 22 9.88 21.85 -6.99
N VAL A 23 9.56 20.63 -6.57
CA VAL A 23 8.30 19.95 -6.93
C VAL A 23 7.24 20.28 -5.90
N ASP A 24 6.04 20.60 -6.34
CA ASP A 24 4.89 20.84 -5.47
C ASP A 24 4.47 19.53 -4.76
N GLU A 25 4.44 19.56 -3.42
CA GLU A 25 4.18 18.35 -2.60
C GLU A 25 2.80 17.76 -2.86
N ALA A 26 1.77 18.60 -3.03
CA ALA A 26 0.41 18.11 -3.28
C ALA A 26 0.30 17.45 -4.67
N ARG A 27 0.93 18.02 -5.69
CA ARG A 27 0.99 17.41 -7.02
C ARG A 27 1.80 16.12 -7.02
N PHE A 28 2.88 16.06 -6.24
CA PHE A 28 3.69 14.86 -6.10
C PHE A 28 2.92 13.73 -5.44
N LEU A 29 2.23 14.02 -4.31
CA LEU A 29 1.36 13.06 -3.64
C LEU A 29 0.27 12.54 -4.59
N THR A 30 -0.39 13.43 -5.31
CA THR A 30 -1.45 13.06 -6.27
C THR A 30 -0.91 12.14 -7.36
N ALA A 31 0.24 12.47 -7.95
CA ALA A 31 0.86 11.64 -8.98
C ALA A 31 1.22 10.23 -8.48
N LEU A 32 1.80 10.11 -7.28
CA LEU A 32 2.11 8.82 -6.67
C LEU A 32 0.84 7.99 -6.39
N ALA A 33 -0.18 8.64 -5.85
CA ALA A 33 -1.46 7.99 -5.53
C ALA A 33 -2.17 7.51 -6.80
N GLU A 34 -2.18 8.32 -7.86
CA GLU A 34 -2.78 8.00 -9.16
C GLU A 34 -2.07 6.81 -9.81
N ASP A 35 -0.73 6.85 -9.92
CA ASP A 35 0.05 5.75 -10.49
C ASP A 35 -0.15 4.44 -9.71
N THR A 36 -0.13 4.48 -8.38
CA THR A 36 -0.36 3.30 -7.54
C THR A 36 -1.80 2.78 -7.67
N TYR A 37 -2.77 3.69 -7.79
CA TYR A 37 -4.17 3.32 -8.02
C TYR A 37 -4.34 2.66 -9.40
N GLU A 38 -3.80 3.25 -10.47
CA GLU A 38 -3.91 2.72 -11.84
C GLU A 38 -3.29 1.32 -11.95
N LEU A 39 -2.15 1.09 -11.29
CA LEU A 39 -1.55 -0.22 -11.18
C LEU A 39 -2.53 -1.24 -10.62
N VAL A 40 -3.22 -0.91 -9.52
CA VAL A 40 -4.20 -1.79 -8.87
C VAL A 40 -5.45 -1.96 -9.72
N ALA A 41 -5.97 -0.88 -10.30
CA ALA A 41 -7.16 -0.87 -11.14
C ALA A 41 -6.98 -1.69 -12.43
N GLY A 42 -5.74 -1.84 -12.90
CA GLY A 42 -5.39 -2.72 -14.03
C GLY A 42 -5.39 -4.22 -13.72
N LEU A 43 -5.65 -4.64 -12.47
CA LEU A 43 -5.62 -6.06 -12.08
C LEU A 43 -7.03 -6.70 -12.16
N ASP A 44 -7.20 -7.69 -13.01
CA ASP A 44 -8.50 -8.37 -13.23
C ASP A 44 -8.98 -9.23 -12.05
N PHE A 45 -8.11 -9.54 -11.09
CA PHE A 45 -8.38 -10.50 -10.00
C PHE A 45 -8.64 -9.84 -8.64
N VAL A 46 -8.73 -8.51 -8.58
CA VAL A 46 -8.99 -7.74 -7.35
C VAL A 46 -10.00 -6.61 -7.60
N SER A 47 -10.58 -6.10 -6.53
CA SER A 47 -11.35 -4.86 -6.53
C SER A 47 -10.51 -3.74 -5.91
N PRO A 48 -10.26 -2.63 -6.63
CA PRO A 48 -9.52 -1.49 -6.09
C PRO A 48 -10.37 -0.70 -5.09
N VAL A 49 -9.73 -0.18 -4.06
CA VAL A 49 -10.29 0.78 -3.10
C VAL A 49 -9.20 1.80 -2.81
N VAL A 50 -9.56 3.06 -2.61
CA VAL A 50 -8.65 4.06 -2.03
C VAL A 50 -9.05 4.30 -0.59
N VAL A 51 -8.10 4.20 0.34
CA VAL A 51 -8.26 4.57 1.75
C VAL A 51 -7.36 5.76 2.02
N THR A 52 -7.92 6.84 2.51
CA THR A 52 -7.19 8.11 2.58
C THR A 52 -7.50 8.93 3.82
N SER A 53 -6.51 9.68 4.30
CA SER A 53 -6.69 10.82 5.21
C SER A 53 -6.42 12.16 4.51
N VAL A 54 -6.24 12.14 3.18
CA VAL A 54 -6.03 13.33 2.34
C VAL A 54 -7.29 13.60 1.54
N PRO A 55 -7.84 14.83 1.54
CA PRO A 55 -9.04 15.16 0.76
C PRO A 55 -8.75 15.16 -0.75
N GLY A 56 -9.82 15.00 -1.56
CA GLY A 56 -9.76 15.14 -3.01
C GLY A 56 -9.30 13.89 -3.77
N MET A 57 -9.16 12.75 -3.10
CA MET A 57 -8.74 11.49 -3.75
C MET A 57 -9.80 10.87 -4.67
N GLU A 58 -11.02 11.37 -4.64
CA GLU A 58 -12.09 11.00 -5.59
C GLU A 58 -11.75 11.37 -7.04
N GLU A 59 -10.89 12.38 -7.22
CA GLU A 59 -10.52 12.89 -8.54
C GLU A 59 -9.58 11.97 -9.31
N ILE A 60 -8.83 11.10 -8.60
CA ILE A 60 -7.85 10.20 -9.23
C ILE A 60 -8.41 8.82 -9.56
N VAL A 61 -9.63 8.50 -9.11
CA VAL A 61 -10.18 7.15 -9.29
C VAL A 61 -11.20 7.08 -10.42
N TRP A 62 -11.33 5.92 -11.01
CA TRP A 62 -12.35 5.67 -12.01
C TRP A 62 -13.75 5.63 -11.39
N PRO A 63 -14.80 6.03 -12.13
CA PRO A 63 -16.17 6.01 -11.63
C PRO A 63 -16.56 4.65 -11.06
N GLY A 64 -17.08 4.66 -9.82
CA GLY A 64 -17.51 3.45 -9.12
C GLY A 64 -16.45 2.83 -8.21
N THR A 65 -15.21 3.31 -8.21
CA THR A 65 -14.21 2.91 -7.22
C THR A 65 -14.51 3.54 -5.87
N PRO A 66 -14.62 2.76 -4.78
CA PRO A 66 -14.79 3.33 -3.46
C PRO A 66 -13.57 4.13 -3.01
N VAL A 67 -13.82 5.34 -2.49
CA VAL A 67 -12.85 6.14 -1.74
C VAL A 67 -13.36 6.22 -0.31
N VAL A 68 -12.54 5.79 0.64
CA VAL A 68 -12.92 5.72 2.06
C VAL A 68 -12.01 6.63 2.86
N GLU A 69 -12.60 7.65 3.46
CA GLU A 69 -11.88 8.55 4.35
C GLU A 69 -11.69 7.93 5.73
N ILE A 70 -10.49 8.06 6.26
CA ILE A 70 -10.13 7.69 7.64
C ILE A 70 -9.46 8.89 8.34
N PRO A 71 -9.46 8.93 9.69
CA PRO A 71 -8.67 9.92 10.41
C PRO A 71 -7.18 9.84 10.07
N ASP A 72 -6.48 10.96 10.20
CA ASP A 72 -5.02 10.99 10.12
C ASP A 72 -4.42 10.30 11.34
N LEU A 73 -3.97 9.08 11.13
CA LEU A 73 -3.44 8.16 12.14
C LEU A 73 -2.03 7.70 11.74
N SER A 74 -1.32 7.11 12.69
CA SER A 74 0.00 6.53 12.48
C SER A 74 0.15 5.17 13.17
N GLY A 75 1.24 4.45 12.86
CA GLY A 75 1.55 3.16 13.47
C GLY A 75 0.47 2.11 13.24
N SER A 76 0.21 1.27 14.24
CA SER A 76 -0.77 0.17 14.13
C SER A 76 -2.20 0.68 14.00
N ALA A 77 -2.53 1.81 14.63
CA ALA A 77 -3.87 2.39 14.57
C ALA A 77 -4.28 2.77 13.13
N LEU A 78 -3.32 3.23 12.30
CA LEU A 78 -3.55 3.48 10.89
C LEU A 78 -3.91 2.20 10.14
N ILE A 79 -3.14 1.12 10.35
CA ILE A 79 -3.35 -0.16 9.68
C ILE A 79 -4.71 -0.77 10.07
N GLU A 80 -5.01 -0.77 11.37
CA GLU A 80 -6.28 -1.27 11.90
C GLU A 80 -7.48 -0.51 11.34
N ALA A 81 -7.41 0.84 11.35
CA ALA A 81 -8.46 1.69 10.82
C ALA A 81 -8.65 1.48 9.31
N ALA A 82 -7.55 1.39 8.54
CA ALA A 82 -7.61 1.17 7.11
C ALA A 82 -8.27 -0.17 6.74
N PHE A 83 -7.89 -1.27 7.39
CA PHE A 83 -8.54 -2.56 7.15
C PHE A 83 -9.99 -2.60 7.64
N ALA A 84 -10.30 -1.96 8.77
CA ALA A 84 -11.66 -1.91 9.31
C ALA A 84 -12.62 -1.07 8.44
N ALA A 85 -12.10 -0.10 7.70
CA ALA A 85 -12.86 0.78 6.83
C ALA A 85 -13.21 0.15 5.48
N LEU A 86 -12.62 -1.00 5.11
CA LEU A 86 -12.88 -1.64 3.82
C LEU A 86 -14.35 -2.05 3.69
N PRO A 87 -15.02 -1.68 2.58
CA PRO A 87 -16.46 -1.88 2.43
C PRO A 87 -16.84 -3.35 2.21
N TYR A 88 -15.90 -4.19 1.78
CA TYR A 88 -16.10 -5.60 1.45
C TYR A 88 -14.75 -6.34 1.40
N GLY A 89 -14.80 -7.64 1.14
CA GLY A 89 -13.63 -8.49 0.93
C GLY A 89 -13.43 -9.52 2.04
N ARG A 90 -12.83 -10.63 1.69
CA ARG A 90 -12.39 -11.69 2.63
C ARG A 90 -10.87 -11.67 2.80
N GLN A 91 -10.17 -11.25 1.76
CA GLN A 91 -8.73 -11.04 1.73
C GLN A 91 -8.46 -9.62 1.22
N ALA A 92 -7.58 -8.92 1.86
CA ALA A 92 -7.22 -7.58 1.44
C ALA A 92 -5.69 -7.38 1.44
N VAL A 93 -5.22 -6.55 0.52
CA VAL A 93 -3.88 -5.97 0.53
C VAL A 93 -4.04 -4.48 0.80
N LEU A 94 -3.35 -3.97 1.79
CA LEU A 94 -3.18 -2.55 2.05
C LEU A 94 -1.81 -2.15 1.51
N LEU A 95 -1.79 -1.35 0.45
CA LEU A 95 -0.61 -0.93 -0.29
C LEU A 95 -0.36 0.56 -0.05
N SER A 96 0.85 0.94 0.35
CA SER A 96 1.24 2.35 0.48
C SER A 96 1.35 3.01 -0.89
N ALA A 97 0.79 4.22 -1.06
CA ALA A 97 0.80 4.95 -2.32
C ALA A 97 2.18 5.47 -2.73
N ASP A 98 3.18 5.39 -1.86
CA ASP A 98 4.57 5.80 -2.13
C ASP A 98 5.44 4.70 -2.79
N ALA A 99 4.80 3.71 -3.42
CA ALA A 99 5.47 2.66 -4.21
C ALA A 99 4.85 2.57 -5.62
N PRO A 100 4.93 3.64 -6.43
CA PRO A 100 4.19 3.74 -7.70
C PRO A 100 4.68 2.77 -8.78
N ASP A 101 5.94 2.31 -8.70
CA ASP A 101 6.56 1.35 -9.61
C ASP A 101 6.53 -0.10 -9.11
N LEU A 102 5.64 -0.41 -8.14
CA LEU A 102 5.51 -1.77 -7.61
C LEU A 102 5.13 -2.76 -8.72
N PRO A 103 5.91 -3.82 -8.97
CA PRO A 103 5.50 -4.83 -9.94
C PRO A 103 4.18 -5.51 -9.56
N PRO A 104 3.16 -5.53 -10.44
CA PRO A 104 1.84 -6.13 -10.16
C PRO A 104 1.90 -7.58 -9.66
N LEU A 105 2.91 -8.32 -10.11
CA LEU A 105 3.16 -9.70 -9.68
C LEU A 105 3.32 -9.83 -8.15
N LEU A 106 3.83 -8.79 -7.46
CA LEU A 106 4.04 -8.84 -6.01
C LEU A 106 2.72 -8.88 -5.25
N ILE A 107 1.68 -8.20 -5.74
CA ILE A 107 0.32 -8.27 -5.20
C ILE A 107 -0.22 -9.70 -5.30
N GLY A 108 -0.08 -10.34 -6.46
CA GLY A 108 -0.47 -11.74 -6.64
C GLY A 108 0.28 -12.71 -5.72
N LYS A 109 1.58 -12.45 -5.48
CA LYS A 109 2.37 -13.25 -4.53
C LYS A 109 1.90 -13.07 -3.09
N LEU A 110 1.49 -11.88 -2.68
CA LEU A 110 0.93 -11.64 -1.34
C LEU A 110 -0.37 -12.42 -1.12
N PHE A 111 -1.30 -12.40 -2.08
CA PHE A 111 -2.52 -13.22 -2.00
C PHE A 111 -2.21 -14.71 -1.96
N ARG A 112 -1.19 -15.17 -2.69
CA ARG A 112 -0.76 -16.59 -2.64
C ARG A 112 -0.26 -16.97 -1.24
N GLU A 113 0.48 -16.07 -0.56
CA GLU A 113 0.95 -16.31 0.81
C GLU A 113 -0.22 -16.43 1.81
N LEU A 114 -1.33 -15.74 1.59
CA LEU A 114 -2.55 -15.88 2.40
C LEU A 114 -3.19 -17.26 2.28
N GLY A 115 -2.81 -18.07 1.31
CA GLY A 115 -3.21 -19.48 1.25
C GLY A 115 -2.68 -20.34 2.40
N ARG A 116 -1.64 -19.85 3.12
CA ARG A 116 -0.98 -20.58 4.21
C ARG A 116 -0.75 -19.72 5.46
N ALA A 117 -1.03 -18.45 5.43
CA ALA A 117 -0.83 -17.51 6.53
C ALA A 117 -2.06 -16.63 6.72
N ARG A 118 -2.18 -16.02 7.89
CA ARG A 118 -3.24 -15.05 8.21
C ARG A 118 -2.88 -13.66 7.72
N ILE A 119 -1.58 -13.33 7.77
CA ILE A 119 -0.99 -12.07 7.29
C ILE A 119 0.22 -12.40 6.41
N ALA A 120 0.39 -11.64 5.35
CA ALA A 120 1.62 -11.63 4.55
C ALA A 120 2.13 -10.19 4.43
N VAL A 121 3.44 -10.01 4.49
CA VAL A 121 4.11 -8.70 4.48
C VAL A 121 5.00 -8.60 3.26
N CYS A 122 4.87 -7.51 2.50
CA CYS A 122 5.86 -7.07 1.52
C CYS A 122 6.80 -6.08 2.22
N PRO A 123 7.98 -6.51 2.68
CA PRO A 123 8.88 -5.62 3.39
C PRO A 123 9.50 -4.58 2.45
N ASP A 124 9.72 -3.38 2.99
CA ASP A 124 10.53 -2.36 2.34
C ASP A 124 12.03 -2.73 2.49
N THR A 125 12.79 -2.56 1.43
CA THR A 125 14.25 -2.80 1.41
C THR A 125 15.03 -1.84 2.30
N GLY A 126 14.46 -0.64 2.54
CA GLY A 126 14.99 0.37 3.47
C GLY A 126 14.56 0.18 4.93
N GLY A 127 13.83 -0.88 5.24
CA GLY A 127 13.18 -1.11 6.55
C GLY A 127 11.74 -0.61 6.56
N GLY A 128 10.85 -1.37 7.21
CA GLY A 128 9.41 -1.11 7.17
C GLY A 128 8.66 -2.01 6.20
N THR A 129 7.55 -1.53 5.69
CA THR A 129 6.62 -2.31 4.86
C THR A 129 6.12 -1.49 3.68
N VAL A 130 6.01 -2.14 2.52
CA VAL A 130 5.38 -1.60 1.32
C VAL A 130 3.89 -1.95 1.29
N ALA A 131 3.55 -3.18 1.67
CA ALA A 131 2.18 -3.65 1.70
C ALA A 131 1.97 -4.73 2.77
N PHE A 132 0.79 -4.70 3.38
CA PHE A 132 0.25 -5.76 4.24
C PHE A 132 -0.88 -6.48 3.51
N ALA A 133 -0.83 -7.80 3.46
CA ALA A 133 -1.97 -8.61 3.07
C ALA A 133 -2.54 -9.33 4.28
N ALA A 134 -3.87 -9.40 4.40
CA ALA A 134 -4.53 -10.06 5.52
C ALA A 134 -5.84 -10.73 5.10
N HIS A 135 -6.20 -11.79 5.83
CA HIS A 135 -7.58 -12.23 5.90
C HIS A 135 -8.37 -11.29 6.80
N LEU A 136 -9.55 -10.88 6.37
CA LEU A 136 -10.44 -10.05 7.15
C LEU A 136 -11.36 -10.90 8.06
N PRO A 137 -11.73 -10.40 9.23
CA PRO A 137 -11.27 -9.16 9.83
C PRO A 137 -9.77 -9.20 10.16
N TYR A 138 -9.13 -8.02 10.16
CA TYR A 138 -7.72 -7.88 10.53
C TYR A 138 -7.50 -8.41 11.95
N PRO A 139 -6.46 -9.21 12.21
CA PRO A 139 -6.29 -9.86 13.51
C PRO A 139 -5.92 -8.89 14.62
N ASP A 140 -6.57 -8.96 15.78
CA ASP A 140 -6.35 -8.10 16.95
C ASP A 140 -4.93 -8.16 17.52
N TRP A 141 -4.21 -9.28 17.29
CA TRP A 141 -2.83 -9.44 17.72
C TRP A 141 -1.82 -8.73 16.80
N ALA A 142 -2.24 -8.21 15.66
CA ALA A 142 -1.36 -7.70 14.62
C ALA A 142 -1.14 -6.18 14.76
N ALA A 143 -0.45 -5.78 15.82
CA ALA A 143 -0.14 -4.37 16.10
C ALA A 143 1.22 -3.98 15.48
N VAL A 144 1.19 -3.53 14.22
CA VAL A 144 2.36 -3.04 13.48
C VAL A 144 2.00 -1.84 12.61
N GLY A 145 3.00 -0.99 12.33
CA GLY A 145 2.90 0.12 11.39
C GLY A 145 3.71 -0.11 10.12
N PHE A 146 3.52 0.75 9.12
CA PHE A 146 4.31 0.71 7.88
C PHE A 146 5.79 0.97 8.10
N ASP A 147 6.15 1.79 9.11
CA ASP A 147 7.52 2.24 9.35
C ASP A 147 8.25 1.43 10.44
N ASP A 148 7.61 0.38 10.97
CA ASP A 148 8.25 -0.53 11.93
C ASP A 148 9.42 -1.26 11.25
N LEU A 149 10.62 -1.22 11.84
CA LEU A 149 11.85 -1.70 11.22
C LEU A 149 11.81 -3.18 10.78
N ASP A 150 11.19 -4.04 11.58
CA ASP A 150 11.04 -5.48 11.28
C ASP A 150 9.61 -5.94 11.61
N PRO A 151 8.64 -5.59 10.75
CA PRO A 151 7.23 -5.91 11.00
C PRO A 151 6.97 -7.42 11.00
N VAL A 152 7.72 -8.20 10.23
CA VAL A 152 7.57 -9.66 10.22
C VAL A 152 7.95 -10.28 11.56
N LYS A 153 9.05 -9.83 12.16
CA LYS A 153 9.49 -10.29 13.48
C LYS A 153 8.47 -9.90 14.55
N THR A 154 8.02 -8.65 14.55
CA THR A 154 7.02 -8.14 15.50
C THR A 154 5.73 -8.93 15.41
N LEU A 155 5.18 -9.11 14.21
CA LEU A 155 3.96 -9.88 13.98
C LEU A 155 4.11 -11.35 14.42
N ARG A 156 5.25 -12.00 14.13
CA ARG A 156 5.48 -13.39 14.55
C ARG A 156 5.60 -13.55 16.05
N ALA A 157 6.09 -12.54 16.75
CA ALA A 157 6.16 -12.54 18.23
C ALA A 157 4.78 -12.42 18.87
N SER A 158 3.85 -11.69 18.24
CA SER A 158 2.48 -11.45 18.73
C SER A 158 1.48 -12.50 18.27
N ALA A 159 1.76 -13.18 17.14
CA ALA A 159 0.85 -14.15 16.55
C ALA A 159 0.67 -15.40 17.45
N PRO A 160 -0.53 -16.00 17.48
CA PRO A 160 -0.77 -17.29 18.15
C PRO A 160 0.13 -18.42 17.66
N GLY A 161 0.68 -18.28 16.46
CA GLY A 161 1.67 -19.18 15.89
C GLY A 161 2.45 -18.50 14.77
N SER A 162 3.77 -18.69 14.73
CA SER A 162 4.67 -18.01 13.81
C SER A 162 4.36 -18.26 12.31
N ARG A 163 3.72 -19.39 12.00
CA ARG A 163 3.27 -19.74 10.64
C ARG A 163 2.09 -18.89 10.16
N MET A 164 1.42 -18.18 11.06
CA MET A 164 0.33 -17.26 10.71
C MET A 164 0.84 -15.99 9.99
N VAL A 165 2.15 -15.77 9.98
CA VAL A 165 2.79 -14.62 9.34
C VAL A 165 3.78 -15.09 8.28
N ALA A 166 3.48 -14.75 7.02
CA ALA A 166 4.35 -14.98 5.89
C ALA A 166 5.15 -13.71 5.53
N ARG A 167 6.39 -13.90 5.10
CA ARG A 167 7.18 -12.86 4.45
C ARG A 167 7.04 -13.05 2.94
N GLY A 168 6.49 -12.06 2.27
CA GLY A 168 6.46 -11.96 0.82
C GLY A 168 7.78 -11.41 0.25
N PRO A 169 7.85 -11.21 -1.06
CA PRO A 169 8.97 -10.52 -1.69
C PRO A 169 8.99 -9.05 -1.23
N GLY A 170 10.17 -8.47 -1.13
CA GLY A 170 10.35 -7.07 -0.79
C GLY A 170 10.29 -6.16 -2.01
N TRP A 171 10.05 -4.89 -1.75
CA TRP A 171 10.14 -3.78 -2.71
C TRP A 171 10.71 -2.55 -1.99
N HIS A 172 10.57 -1.37 -2.59
CA HIS A 172 10.97 -0.09 -1.99
C HIS A 172 9.79 0.86 -1.89
N ARG A 173 9.92 1.85 -1.01
CA ARG A 173 9.03 3.00 -0.86
C ARG A 173 9.82 4.29 -1.06
N LEU A 174 9.12 5.34 -1.47
CA LEU A 174 9.67 6.68 -1.54
C LEU A 174 9.31 7.43 -0.25
N ARG A 175 10.27 7.55 0.68
CA ARG A 175 10.08 8.19 2.00
C ARG A 175 10.91 9.46 2.19
N ALA A 176 11.87 9.69 1.29
CA ALA A 176 12.71 10.88 1.28
C ALA A 176 13.06 11.26 -0.17
N PRO A 177 13.42 12.52 -0.45
CA PRO A 177 13.76 12.96 -1.80
C PRO A 177 14.83 12.12 -2.50
N ASP A 178 15.78 11.58 -1.76
CA ASP A 178 16.84 10.72 -2.29
C ASP A 178 16.32 9.34 -2.78
N ASP A 179 15.13 8.93 -2.35
CA ASP A 179 14.54 7.64 -2.73
C ASP A 179 14.00 7.65 -4.17
N ILE A 180 13.85 8.82 -4.80
CA ILE A 180 13.47 8.95 -6.23
C ILE A 180 14.40 8.12 -7.13
N ARG A 181 15.68 7.98 -6.77
CA ARG A 181 16.65 7.13 -7.49
C ARG A 181 16.33 5.64 -7.47
N LEU A 182 15.42 5.19 -6.59
CA LEU A 182 14.99 3.79 -6.49
C LEU A 182 13.97 3.44 -7.57
N LEU A 183 13.28 4.43 -8.15
CA LEU A 183 12.33 4.22 -9.22
C LEU A 183 13.03 3.58 -10.42
N ASP A 184 12.48 2.47 -10.90
CA ASP A 184 13.02 1.76 -12.05
C ASP A 184 12.47 2.36 -13.36
N PRO A 185 13.31 3.07 -14.15
CA PRO A 185 12.86 3.66 -15.41
C PRO A 185 12.43 2.63 -16.46
N GLY A 186 12.82 1.37 -16.31
CA GLY A 186 12.42 0.27 -17.18
C GLY A 186 11.06 -0.34 -16.86
N LEU A 187 10.45 0.01 -15.71
CA LEU A 187 9.11 -0.43 -15.36
C LEU A 187 8.07 0.54 -15.93
N GLU A 188 6.98 -0.02 -16.45
CA GLU A 188 5.78 0.72 -16.87
C GLU A 188 4.88 1.00 -15.65
N GLY A 189 3.96 1.96 -15.79
CA GLY A 189 2.87 2.16 -14.84
C GLY A 189 3.10 3.21 -13.76
N TRP A 190 4.12 4.08 -13.90
CA TRP A 190 4.29 5.24 -13.02
C TRP A 190 4.47 6.54 -13.84
N ASP A 191 3.60 6.71 -14.84
CA ASP A 191 3.75 7.75 -15.86
C ASP A 191 3.45 9.16 -15.35
N ASN A 192 2.52 9.32 -14.40
CA ASN A 192 2.18 10.61 -13.79
C ASN A 192 3.37 11.14 -12.97
N THR A 193 3.94 10.30 -12.12
CA THR A 193 5.16 10.62 -11.34
C THR A 193 6.34 10.92 -12.27
N ARG A 194 6.54 10.11 -13.31
CA ARG A 194 7.61 10.29 -14.29
C ARG A 194 7.50 11.63 -15.02
N ALA A 195 6.29 11.98 -15.47
CA ALA A 195 6.04 13.26 -16.16
C ALA A 195 6.31 14.45 -15.22
N LEU A 196 5.90 14.36 -13.97
CA LEU A 196 6.12 15.41 -12.97
C LEU A 196 7.63 15.60 -12.66
N LEU A 197 8.39 14.51 -12.55
CA LEU A 197 9.83 14.55 -12.27
C LEU A 197 10.67 15.01 -13.48
N SER A 198 10.10 15.02 -14.68
CA SER A 198 10.78 15.41 -15.93
C SER A 198 10.50 16.85 -16.33
N SER A 199 9.62 17.55 -15.61
CA SER A 199 9.18 18.92 -15.88
C SER A 199 10.03 19.95 -15.08
#